data_206c9a9b01424cadbea7a752f34d97ec
#
_entry.id   206c9a9b01424cadbea7a752f34d97ec
#
_cell.length_a   1.000
_cell.length_b   1.000
_cell.length_c   1.000
_cell.angle_alpha   90.00
_cell.angle_beta   90.00
_cell.angle_gamma   90.00
#
_symmetry.space_group_name_H-M   'P 1'
#
loop_
_entity.id
_entity.type
_entity.pdbx_description
1 polymer ?
#
loop_
_entity_poly.entity_id
_entity_poly.type
_entity_poly.pdbx_seq_one_letter_code
_entity_poly.pdbx_strand_id
1 'polypeptide(L)'
;MEEQLRLKAQQLQLLEQKLILKKGLPFKYGLDFYPWQIAYQEATFFKKRITCAANQIGKSTTQIDDEIDIATDPSLWPKLWPARFEVNPDTKPYSWYLYPNQDTVLSEFENKWEPYCLPAGEFKEHERYGWKVSKANKVLKYIEFNTGYRIYFKTYNQDVKDLQSGTVFRINCDEELPEHLLPELEARLFATDGQFSMVFTATLGQELWRRALEEVGSPEEFWPDAFKQQISMYDCLKYANGKPSVWTTERIKRIEANCKSKNEVLRRVYGRFVRDEGLKYPGFDRDRNYKPFPKGPDGRYFKGVPKGWSVYSAVDLGSGGKSGHPSGYVFLSVSPDQTKLRIFRLRRLDLIETTAGDTYLYYKKSRGTLTPVVQSYDFASADFGNIVARAGESWVKAKKDHLLGEQALNTAFKTGMLVIYYDPD
;
A
#
# COMPACT_ATOMS: atom_id res chain seq x y z
N MET A 1 -22.27 -44.80 -28.84
CA MET A 1 -22.52 -43.43 -29.34
C MET A 1 -21.92 -42.37 -28.41
N GLU A 2 -22.21 -42.43 -27.12
CA GLU A 2 -21.66 -41.47 -26.11
C GLU A 2 -20.13 -41.49 -25.99
N GLU A 3 -19.56 -42.68 -25.98
CA GLU A 3 -18.12 -42.88 -25.88
C GLU A 3 -17.36 -42.35 -27.12
N GLN A 4 -17.93 -42.51 -28.30
CA GLN A 4 -17.36 -41.94 -29.53
C GLN A 4 -17.46 -40.41 -29.57
N LEU A 5 -18.53 -39.83 -29.03
CA LEU A 5 -18.64 -38.36 -28.86
C LEU A 5 -17.62 -37.81 -27.89
N ARG A 6 -17.39 -38.53 -26.79
CA ARG A 6 -16.37 -38.16 -25.78
C ARG A 6 -14.95 -38.22 -26.34
N LEU A 7 -14.64 -39.25 -27.13
CA LEU A 7 -13.35 -39.37 -27.80
C LEU A 7 -13.09 -38.24 -28.81
N LYS A 8 -14.13 -37.91 -29.61
CA LYS A 8 -14.08 -36.81 -30.58
C LYS A 8 -13.88 -35.45 -29.88
N ALA A 9 -14.59 -35.23 -28.76
CA ALA A 9 -14.42 -34.01 -27.98
C ALA A 9 -12.98 -33.87 -27.40
N GLN A 10 -12.42 -34.96 -26.90
CA GLN A 10 -11.02 -34.99 -26.45
C GLN A 10 -10.02 -34.73 -27.59
N GLN A 11 -10.25 -35.32 -28.76
CA GLN A 11 -9.40 -35.06 -29.93
C GLN A 11 -9.50 -33.63 -30.44
N LEU A 12 -10.67 -33.04 -30.46
CA LEU A 12 -10.87 -31.63 -30.77
C LEU A 12 -10.11 -30.69 -29.77
N GLN A 13 -10.25 -30.97 -28.51
CA GLN A 13 -9.58 -30.19 -27.45
C GLN A 13 -8.04 -30.31 -27.57
N LEU A 14 -7.54 -31.48 -27.93
CA LEU A 14 -6.09 -31.68 -28.14
C LEU A 14 -5.59 -30.96 -29.40
N LEU A 15 -6.42 -30.92 -30.48
CA LEU A 15 -6.12 -30.17 -31.70
C LEU A 15 -6.15 -28.66 -31.48
N GLU A 16 -7.10 -28.16 -30.70
CA GLU A 16 -7.18 -26.76 -30.31
C GLU A 16 -5.94 -26.35 -29.47
N GLN A 17 -5.55 -27.16 -28.47
CA GLN A 17 -4.33 -26.93 -27.71
C GLN A 17 -3.08 -26.90 -28.58
N LYS A 18 -2.93 -27.85 -29.51
CA LYS A 18 -1.81 -27.86 -30.46
C LYS A 18 -1.82 -26.65 -31.40
N LEU A 19 -2.99 -26.15 -31.78
CA LEU A 19 -3.12 -24.96 -32.62
C LEU A 19 -2.76 -23.70 -31.86
N ILE A 20 -3.15 -23.60 -30.57
CA ILE A 20 -2.77 -22.51 -29.66
C ILE A 20 -1.26 -22.47 -29.47
N LEU A 21 -0.65 -23.62 -29.18
CA LEU A 21 0.80 -23.74 -29.03
C LEU A 21 1.54 -23.36 -30.33
N LYS A 22 1.06 -23.83 -31.48
CA LYS A 22 1.64 -23.50 -32.79
C LYS A 22 1.54 -22.01 -33.15
N LYS A 23 0.48 -21.33 -32.68
CA LYS A 23 0.31 -19.87 -32.86
C LYS A 23 1.02 -19.03 -31.79
N GLY A 24 1.60 -19.66 -30.78
CA GLY A 24 2.26 -18.96 -29.66
C GLY A 24 1.31 -18.11 -28.80
N LEU A 25 -0.01 -18.39 -28.85
CA LEU A 25 -0.99 -17.63 -28.12
C LEU A 25 -0.80 -17.74 -26.59
N PRO A 26 -1.13 -16.71 -25.82
CA PRO A 26 -1.15 -16.79 -24.38
C PRO A 26 -2.08 -17.88 -23.87
N PHE A 27 -1.71 -18.52 -22.76
CA PHE A 27 -2.48 -19.68 -22.21
C PHE A 27 -3.90 -19.33 -21.78
N LYS A 28 -4.18 -18.04 -21.51
CA LYS A 28 -5.49 -17.52 -21.10
C LYS A 28 -6.65 -17.88 -22.03
N TYR A 29 -6.40 -18.17 -23.28
CA TYR A 29 -7.46 -18.54 -24.24
C TYR A 29 -8.20 -19.83 -23.88
N GLY A 30 -7.77 -20.55 -22.84
CA GLY A 30 -8.49 -21.70 -22.27
C GLY A 30 -9.07 -21.43 -20.88
N LEU A 31 -8.95 -20.21 -20.35
CA LEU A 31 -9.43 -19.85 -19.01
C LEU A 31 -10.83 -19.25 -19.04
N ASP A 32 -11.63 -19.57 -18.03
CA ASP A 32 -12.90 -18.90 -17.77
C ASP A 32 -12.63 -17.68 -16.89
N PHE A 33 -13.12 -16.50 -17.28
CA PHE A 33 -12.95 -15.24 -16.54
C PHE A 33 -14.21 -14.89 -15.73
N TYR A 34 -14.03 -14.25 -14.60
CA TYR A 34 -15.11 -13.62 -13.85
C TYR A 34 -15.57 -12.32 -14.52
N PRO A 35 -16.82 -11.87 -14.30
CA PRO A 35 -17.31 -10.61 -14.86
C PRO A 35 -16.42 -9.41 -14.54
N TRP A 36 -15.90 -9.31 -13.31
CA TRP A 36 -15.03 -8.24 -12.88
C TRP A 36 -13.67 -8.23 -13.61
N GLN A 37 -13.14 -9.40 -13.99
CA GLN A 37 -11.90 -9.53 -14.74
C GLN A 37 -12.06 -9.00 -16.15
N ILE A 38 -13.20 -9.30 -16.81
CA ILE A 38 -13.54 -8.75 -18.12
C ILE A 38 -13.68 -7.24 -18.04
N ALA A 39 -14.43 -6.71 -17.06
CA ALA A 39 -14.55 -5.28 -16.84
C ALA A 39 -13.20 -4.58 -16.61
N TYR A 40 -12.27 -5.24 -15.90
CA TYR A 40 -10.91 -4.74 -15.73
C TYR A 40 -10.14 -4.66 -17.05
N GLN A 41 -10.23 -5.67 -17.91
CA GLN A 41 -9.57 -5.70 -19.22
C GLN A 41 -10.21 -4.66 -20.19
N GLU A 42 -11.53 -4.50 -20.18
CA GLU A 42 -12.24 -3.49 -20.97
C GLU A 42 -11.85 -2.05 -20.54
N ALA A 43 -11.47 -1.88 -19.28
CA ALA A 43 -11.00 -0.61 -18.73
C ALA A 43 -9.52 -0.29 -19.06
N THR A 44 -8.88 -1.00 -19.99
CA THR A 44 -7.44 -0.82 -20.30
C THR A 44 -7.08 0.59 -20.78
N PHE A 45 -8.06 1.37 -21.27
CA PHE A 45 -7.83 2.76 -21.72
C PHE A 45 -7.91 3.82 -20.61
N PHE A 46 -8.33 3.44 -19.40
CA PHE A 46 -8.29 4.37 -18.27
C PHE A 46 -6.85 4.71 -17.87
N LYS A 47 -6.59 5.97 -17.58
CA LYS A 47 -5.26 6.42 -17.12
C LYS A 47 -4.91 5.87 -15.74
N LYS A 48 -5.92 5.67 -14.90
CA LYS A 48 -5.75 5.14 -13.55
C LYS A 48 -6.77 4.05 -13.30
N ARG A 49 -6.32 2.90 -12.79
CA ARG A 49 -7.17 1.76 -12.44
C ARG A 49 -6.80 1.24 -11.07
N ILE A 50 -7.80 1.07 -10.21
CA ILE A 50 -7.63 0.55 -8.85
C ILE A 50 -8.64 -0.58 -8.61
N THR A 51 -8.14 -1.76 -8.29
CA THR A 51 -8.95 -2.91 -7.93
C THR A 51 -8.54 -3.44 -6.57
N CYS A 52 -9.36 -3.19 -5.54
CA CYS A 52 -9.24 -3.85 -4.25
C CYS A 52 -10.12 -5.09 -4.24
N ALA A 53 -9.56 -6.23 -3.90
CA ALA A 53 -10.31 -7.46 -4.02
C ALA A 53 -9.92 -8.50 -2.97
N ALA A 54 -10.84 -9.43 -2.71
CA ALA A 54 -10.63 -10.57 -1.83
C ALA A 54 -9.40 -11.40 -2.21
N ASN A 55 -8.95 -12.24 -1.30
CA ASN A 55 -7.79 -13.09 -1.55
C ASN A 55 -8.08 -14.20 -2.56
N GLN A 56 -7.09 -14.56 -3.38
CA GLN A 56 -7.07 -15.74 -4.26
C GLN A 56 -8.20 -15.79 -5.31
N ILE A 57 -8.70 -14.64 -5.76
CA ILE A 57 -9.74 -14.56 -6.81
C ILE A 57 -9.18 -14.18 -8.19
N GLY A 58 -7.86 -14.26 -8.38
CA GLY A 58 -7.23 -14.06 -9.70
C GLY A 58 -6.76 -12.63 -10.00
N LYS A 59 -6.58 -11.75 -8.98
CA LYS A 59 -6.12 -10.36 -9.17
C LYS A 59 -4.87 -10.23 -10.02
N SER A 60 -3.78 -10.81 -9.53
CA SER A 60 -2.47 -10.76 -10.21
C SER A 60 -2.56 -11.32 -11.62
N THR A 61 -3.22 -12.47 -11.79
CA THR A 61 -3.41 -13.09 -13.12
C THR A 61 -4.11 -12.15 -14.10
N THR A 62 -5.17 -11.46 -13.66
CA THR A 62 -5.89 -10.49 -14.49
C THR A 62 -5.02 -9.32 -14.94
N GLN A 63 -4.23 -8.76 -14.03
CA GLN A 63 -3.33 -7.66 -14.34
C GLN A 63 -2.16 -8.09 -15.23
N ILE A 64 -1.63 -9.30 -15.02
CA ILE A 64 -0.57 -9.88 -15.86
C ILE A 64 -1.10 -10.12 -17.28
N ASP A 65 -2.29 -10.71 -17.42
CA ASP A 65 -2.90 -10.97 -18.74
C ASP A 65 -3.13 -9.68 -19.52
N ASP A 66 -3.66 -8.64 -18.88
CA ASP A 66 -3.86 -7.33 -19.48
C ASP A 66 -2.53 -6.70 -19.93
N GLU A 67 -1.48 -6.86 -19.14
CA GLU A 67 -0.14 -6.37 -19.49
C GLU A 67 0.47 -7.13 -20.68
N ILE A 68 0.27 -8.45 -20.76
CA ILE A 68 0.74 -9.28 -21.87
C ILE A 68 -0.02 -8.96 -23.16
N ASP A 69 -1.32 -8.67 -23.09
CA ASP A 69 -2.08 -8.24 -24.25
C ASP A 69 -1.51 -6.96 -24.85
N ILE A 70 -1.20 -5.97 -24.01
CA ILE A 70 -0.57 -4.74 -24.46
C ILE A 70 0.82 -4.99 -25.03
N ALA A 71 1.63 -5.82 -24.37
CA ALA A 71 2.97 -6.16 -24.82
C ALA A 71 2.99 -6.89 -26.17
N THR A 72 1.98 -7.69 -26.45
CA THR A 72 1.88 -8.50 -27.65
C THR A 72 1.01 -7.89 -28.76
N ASP A 73 0.33 -6.77 -28.52
CA ASP A 73 -0.50 -6.08 -29.52
C ASP A 73 -0.07 -4.62 -29.77
N PRO A 74 0.92 -4.39 -30.66
CA PRO A 74 1.37 -3.04 -30.99
C PRO A 74 0.28 -2.11 -31.54
N SER A 75 -0.84 -2.64 -32.07
CA SER A 75 -1.94 -1.83 -32.58
C SER A 75 -2.67 -1.05 -31.48
N LEU A 76 -2.50 -1.45 -30.22
CA LEU A 76 -3.06 -0.75 -29.07
C LEU A 76 -2.24 0.49 -28.66
N TRP A 77 -0.94 0.50 -28.90
CA TRP A 77 -0.02 1.51 -28.38
C TRP A 77 -0.35 2.94 -28.80
N PRO A 78 -0.63 3.23 -30.10
CA PRO A 78 -1.04 4.58 -30.51
C PRO A 78 -2.35 5.04 -29.88
N LYS A 79 -3.23 4.10 -29.53
CA LYS A 79 -4.50 4.40 -28.85
C LYS A 79 -4.32 4.69 -27.37
N LEU A 80 -3.38 4.00 -26.73
CA LEU A 80 -3.05 4.15 -25.31
C LEU A 80 -2.23 5.41 -25.04
N TRP A 81 -1.29 5.74 -25.95
CA TRP A 81 -0.32 6.83 -25.79
C TRP A 81 -0.21 7.69 -27.05
N PRO A 82 -1.32 8.30 -27.53
CA PRO A 82 -1.38 8.97 -28.85
C PRO A 82 -0.31 10.05 -29.01
N ALA A 83 -0.15 10.92 -28.03
CA ALA A 83 0.80 12.03 -28.11
C ALA A 83 2.27 11.58 -28.34
N ARG A 84 2.65 10.41 -27.84
CA ARG A 84 4.00 9.87 -28.04
C ARG A 84 4.18 9.26 -29.42
N PHE A 85 3.16 8.60 -29.94
CA PHE A 85 3.18 7.97 -31.25
C PHE A 85 3.00 8.98 -32.40
N GLU A 86 2.35 10.11 -32.15
CA GLU A 86 2.34 11.26 -33.07
C GLU A 86 3.75 11.86 -33.26
N VAL A 87 4.54 11.92 -32.19
CA VAL A 87 5.92 12.44 -32.24
C VAL A 87 6.88 11.42 -32.85
N ASN A 88 6.76 10.15 -32.49
CA ASN A 88 7.61 9.07 -33.00
C ASN A 88 6.83 7.76 -33.12
N PRO A 89 6.37 7.40 -34.34
CA PRO A 89 5.62 6.16 -34.59
C PRO A 89 6.40 4.89 -34.28
N ASP A 90 7.74 4.93 -34.31
CA ASP A 90 8.60 3.78 -34.02
C ASP A 90 8.91 3.60 -32.52
N THR A 91 8.25 4.35 -31.67
CA THR A 91 8.40 4.25 -30.22
C THR A 91 8.19 2.81 -29.74
N LYS A 92 9.12 2.34 -28.91
CA LYS A 92 9.01 1.05 -28.24
C LYS A 92 8.65 1.29 -26.77
N PRO A 93 7.39 1.11 -26.37
CA PRO A 93 6.95 1.34 -25.00
C PRO A 93 7.59 0.32 -24.04
N TYR A 94 7.65 0.70 -22.77
CA TYR A 94 7.96 -0.24 -21.71
C TYR A 94 7.17 0.10 -20.46
N SER A 95 6.97 -0.92 -19.64
CA SER A 95 6.27 -0.81 -18.36
C SER A 95 7.15 -1.16 -17.19
N TRP A 96 6.72 -0.72 -16.02
CA TRP A 96 7.16 -1.26 -14.74
C TRP A 96 6.07 -2.12 -14.13
N TYR A 97 6.46 -3.29 -13.65
CA TYR A 97 5.62 -4.16 -12.87
C TYR A 97 6.21 -4.30 -11.47
N LEU A 98 5.51 -3.77 -10.46
CA LEU A 98 6.01 -3.64 -9.10
C LEU A 98 5.40 -4.70 -8.19
N TYR A 99 6.26 -5.31 -7.39
CA TYR A 99 5.91 -6.24 -6.33
C TYR A 99 6.43 -5.74 -4.97
N PRO A 100 5.93 -6.27 -3.83
CA PRO A 100 6.43 -5.89 -2.51
C PRO A 100 7.94 -6.08 -2.33
N ASN A 101 8.49 -7.18 -2.82
CA ASN A 101 9.90 -7.53 -2.69
C ASN A 101 10.38 -8.46 -3.80
N GLN A 102 11.70 -8.72 -3.85
CA GLN A 102 12.32 -9.51 -4.91
C GLN A 102 11.94 -11.00 -4.87
N ASP A 103 11.73 -11.56 -3.68
CA ASP A 103 11.31 -12.96 -3.54
C ASP A 103 9.91 -13.17 -4.14
N THR A 104 9.02 -12.17 -3.96
CA THR A 104 7.71 -12.17 -4.59
C THR A 104 7.82 -12.10 -6.12
N VAL A 105 8.71 -11.25 -6.67
CA VAL A 105 8.96 -11.19 -8.13
C VAL A 105 9.30 -12.58 -8.67
N LEU A 106 10.26 -13.26 -8.05
CA LEU A 106 10.71 -14.58 -8.52
C LEU A 106 9.61 -15.63 -8.40
N SER A 107 8.95 -15.68 -7.24
CA SER A 107 7.85 -16.61 -6.99
C SER A 107 6.68 -16.42 -7.95
N GLU A 108 6.26 -15.17 -8.20
CA GLU A 108 5.18 -14.88 -9.14
C GLU A 108 5.58 -15.19 -10.59
N PHE A 109 6.83 -14.92 -10.94
CA PHE A 109 7.33 -15.27 -12.28
C PHE A 109 7.28 -16.78 -12.52
N GLU A 110 7.85 -17.57 -11.63
CA GLU A 110 7.93 -19.03 -11.77
C GLU A 110 6.57 -19.73 -11.64
N ASN A 111 5.66 -19.18 -10.83
CA ASN A 111 4.36 -19.82 -10.55
C ASN A 111 3.17 -19.25 -11.32
N LYS A 112 3.29 -18.08 -11.95
CA LYS A 112 2.17 -17.46 -12.71
C LYS A 112 2.58 -16.99 -14.11
N TRP A 113 3.60 -16.13 -14.21
CA TRP A 113 3.97 -15.54 -15.50
C TRP A 113 4.34 -16.61 -16.52
N GLU A 114 5.37 -17.40 -16.21
CA GLU A 114 5.94 -18.38 -17.14
C GLU A 114 4.97 -19.55 -17.44
N PRO A 115 4.34 -20.20 -16.44
CA PRO A 115 3.52 -21.38 -16.72
C PRO A 115 2.12 -21.08 -17.24
N TYR A 116 1.55 -19.88 -16.96
CA TYR A 116 0.12 -19.64 -17.22
C TYR A 116 -0.20 -18.41 -18.07
N CYS A 117 0.62 -17.38 -18.05
CA CYS A 117 0.30 -16.10 -18.66
C CYS A 117 1.12 -15.80 -19.91
N LEU A 118 2.42 -16.11 -19.90
CA LEU A 118 3.29 -15.84 -21.03
C LEU A 118 2.93 -16.72 -22.25
N PRO A 119 2.96 -16.17 -23.48
CA PRO A 119 2.70 -16.95 -24.67
C PRO A 119 3.79 -18.00 -24.91
N ALA A 120 3.45 -19.05 -25.67
CA ALA A 120 4.37 -20.16 -25.98
C ALA A 120 5.31 -19.87 -27.17
N GLY A 121 5.34 -18.65 -27.69
CA GLY A 121 6.16 -18.28 -28.84
C GLY A 121 7.65 -18.15 -28.50
N GLU A 122 8.51 -18.69 -29.35
CA GLU A 122 9.96 -18.59 -29.20
C GLU A 122 10.48 -17.20 -29.59
N PHE A 123 11.47 -16.71 -28.87
CA PHE A 123 12.09 -15.40 -29.15
C PHE A 123 12.76 -15.45 -30.56
N LYS A 124 12.50 -14.41 -31.35
CA LYS A 124 12.91 -14.24 -32.76
C LYS A 124 12.19 -15.11 -33.78
N GLU A 125 11.42 -16.11 -33.37
CA GLU A 125 10.68 -16.97 -34.28
C GLU A 125 9.22 -16.54 -34.42
N HIS A 126 8.58 -16.14 -33.31
CA HIS A 126 7.23 -15.64 -33.29
C HIS A 126 7.21 -14.10 -33.22
N GLU A 127 6.84 -13.44 -34.30
CA GLU A 127 6.83 -11.97 -34.42
C GLU A 127 6.09 -11.32 -33.25
N ARG A 128 4.90 -11.82 -32.92
CA ARG A 128 4.02 -11.24 -31.89
C ARG A 128 4.22 -11.86 -30.50
N TYR A 129 4.41 -13.18 -30.43
CA TYR A 129 4.33 -13.93 -29.17
C TYR A 129 5.68 -14.46 -28.68
N GLY A 130 6.74 -14.14 -29.38
CA GLY A 130 8.08 -14.50 -28.92
C GLY A 130 8.57 -13.56 -27.83
N TRP A 131 9.23 -14.10 -26.83
CA TRP A 131 9.78 -13.35 -25.70
C TRP A 131 11.05 -13.99 -25.14
N LYS A 132 11.82 -13.18 -24.41
CA LYS A 132 12.98 -13.63 -23.62
C LYS A 132 13.05 -12.92 -22.29
N VAL A 133 13.74 -13.54 -21.35
CA VAL A 133 14.01 -12.98 -20.01
C VAL A 133 15.42 -12.42 -19.94
N SER A 134 15.56 -11.26 -19.32
CA SER A 134 16.86 -10.71 -18.93
C SER A 134 17.07 -10.84 -17.42
N LYS A 135 18.19 -11.46 -17.03
CA LYS A 135 18.58 -11.60 -15.62
C LYS A 135 19.97 -10.98 -15.41
N ALA A 136 20.17 -10.31 -14.28
CA ALA A 136 21.48 -9.84 -13.85
C ALA A 136 21.73 -10.35 -12.42
N ASN A 137 22.84 -11.04 -12.20
CA ASN A 137 23.18 -11.67 -10.92
C ASN A 137 22.05 -12.56 -10.37
N LYS A 138 21.44 -13.36 -11.24
CA LYS A 138 20.26 -14.21 -10.97
C LYS A 138 18.96 -13.43 -10.63
N VAL A 139 18.97 -12.12 -10.61
CA VAL A 139 17.79 -11.28 -10.38
C VAL A 139 17.09 -11.03 -11.71
N LEU A 140 15.81 -11.32 -11.77
CA LEU A 140 14.95 -11.01 -12.91
C LEU A 140 14.85 -9.50 -13.09
N LYS A 141 15.21 -9.00 -14.28
CA LYS A 141 15.19 -7.56 -14.59
C LYS A 141 14.01 -7.18 -15.46
N TYR A 142 13.86 -7.85 -16.58
CA TYR A 142 12.75 -7.59 -17.49
C TYR A 142 12.45 -8.78 -18.40
N ILE A 143 11.26 -8.77 -18.96
CA ILE A 143 10.86 -9.57 -20.12
C ILE A 143 10.90 -8.66 -21.33
N GLU A 144 11.47 -9.12 -22.45
CA GLU A 144 11.44 -8.44 -23.74
C GLU A 144 10.65 -9.29 -24.75
N PHE A 145 9.67 -8.67 -25.39
CA PHE A 145 8.86 -9.27 -26.44
C PHE A 145 9.42 -8.92 -27.83
N ASN A 146 9.16 -9.78 -28.83
CA ASN A 146 9.57 -9.50 -30.20
C ASN A 146 8.93 -8.26 -30.80
N THR A 147 7.79 -7.82 -30.28
CA THR A 147 7.18 -6.52 -30.59
C THR A 147 8.09 -5.32 -30.24
N GLY A 148 9.08 -5.54 -29.38
CA GLY A 148 9.94 -4.51 -28.81
C GLY A 148 9.47 -3.98 -27.45
N TYR A 149 8.31 -4.43 -26.97
CA TYR A 149 7.83 -4.08 -25.64
C TYR A 149 8.69 -4.72 -24.55
N ARG A 150 8.90 -3.99 -23.44
CA ARG A 150 9.63 -4.51 -22.27
C ARG A 150 8.85 -4.32 -20.99
N ILE A 151 8.83 -5.34 -20.14
CA ILE A 151 8.23 -5.30 -18.81
C ILE A 151 9.36 -5.39 -17.80
N TYR A 152 9.66 -4.29 -17.09
CA TYR A 152 10.68 -4.24 -16.05
C TYR A 152 10.08 -4.58 -14.70
N PHE A 153 10.70 -5.50 -13.98
CA PHE A 153 10.31 -5.83 -12.61
C PHE A 153 10.99 -4.91 -11.61
N LYS A 154 10.19 -4.31 -10.75
CA LYS A 154 10.60 -3.41 -9.68
C LYS A 154 9.98 -3.84 -8.35
N THR A 155 10.45 -3.31 -7.23
CA THR A 155 9.92 -3.64 -5.91
C THR A 155 9.69 -2.40 -5.05
N TYR A 156 8.74 -2.49 -4.09
CA TYR A 156 8.46 -1.39 -3.16
C TYR A 156 9.60 -1.13 -2.17
N ASN A 157 10.46 -2.13 -1.95
CA ASN A 157 11.61 -2.04 -1.02
C ASN A 157 12.86 -1.44 -1.67
N GLN A 158 12.81 -1.06 -2.95
CA GLN A 158 13.92 -0.36 -3.60
C GLN A 158 14.06 1.06 -3.05
N ASP A 159 15.29 1.60 -3.05
CA ASP A 159 15.48 3.02 -2.75
C ASP A 159 14.66 3.85 -3.77
N VAL A 160 13.98 4.89 -3.29
CA VAL A 160 13.23 5.84 -4.14
C VAL A 160 14.10 6.34 -5.29
N LYS A 161 15.41 6.50 -5.07
CA LYS A 161 16.37 6.88 -6.13
C LYS A 161 16.43 5.90 -7.29
N ASP A 162 16.22 4.62 -7.06
CA ASP A 162 16.21 3.59 -8.11
C ASP A 162 14.95 3.67 -8.99
N LEU A 163 13.92 4.37 -8.48
CA LEU A 163 12.69 4.69 -9.20
C LEU A 163 12.77 6.07 -9.89
N GLN A 164 13.84 6.85 -9.70
CA GLN A 164 14.00 8.18 -10.27
C GLN A 164 14.50 8.20 -11.71
N SER A 165 14.73 7.06 -12.34
CA SER A 165 15.24 6.98 -13.72
C SER A 165 14.18 6.43 -14.69
N GLY A 166 14.11 7.03 -15.86
CA GLY A 166 13.29 6.56 -16.98
C GLY A 166 11.94 7.26 -17.15
N THR A 167 11.42 7.14 -18.36
CA THR A 167 10.13 7.68 -18.79
C THR A 167 9.23 6.50 -19.13
N VAL A 168 8.32 6.14 -18.26
CA VAL A 168 7.57 4.89 -18.30
C VAL A 168 6.21 5.09 -18.95
N PHE A 169 5.73 4.14 -19.73
CA PHE A 169 4.43 4.20 -20.38
C PHE A 169 3.31 3.63 -19.51
N ARG A 170 3.64 2.66 -18.68
CA ARG A 170 2.68 2.02 -17.79
C ARG A 170 3.34 1.53 -16.52
N ILE A 171 2.65 1.68 -15.42
CA ILE A 171 3.06 1.17 -14.11
C ILE A 171 1.95 0.27 -13.57
N ASN A 172 2.29 -0.97 -13.27
CA ASN A 172 1.42 -1.94 -12.62
C ASN A 172 1.95 -2.23 -11.22
N CYS A 173 1.09 -2.16 -10.22
CA CYS A 173 1.39 -2.49 -8.85
C CYS A 173 0.59 -3.74 -8.44
N ASP A 174 1.27 -4.78 -8.05
CA ASP A 174 0.68 -5.97 -7.43
C ASP A 174 0.85 -5.87 -5.91
N GLU A 175 -0.25 -5.96 -5.20
CA GLU A 175 -0.45 -5.64 -3.80
C GLU A 175 -0.49 -4.13 -3.49
N GLU A 176 -0.93 -3.79 -2.25
CA GLU A 176 -1.15 -2.41 -1.82
C GLU A 176 0.14 -1.58 -1.84
N LEU A 177 0.20 -0.59 -2.72
CA LEU A 177 1.36 0.29 -2.88
C LEU A 177 1.49 1.22 -1.66
N PRO A 178 2.66 1.31 -1.01
CA PRO A 178 2.93 2.33 0.00
C PRO A 178 2.73 3.75 -0.53
N GLU A 179 1.89 4.56 0.12
CA GLU A 179 1.49 5.90 -0.33
C GLU A 179 2.69 6.82 -0.66
N HIS A 180 3.78 6.71 0.09
CA HIS A 180 4.96 7.55 -0.08
C HIS A 180 5.70 7.33 -1.41
N LEU A 181 5.47 6.21 -2.10
CA LEU A 181 6.07 5.92 -3.41
C LEU A 181 5.25 6.52 -4.56
N LEU A 182 3.96 6.79 -4.35
CA LEU A 182 3.06 7.22 -5.42
C LEU A 182 3.53 8.48 -6.16
N PRO A 183 3.98 9.57 -5.50
CA PRO A 183 4.40 10.79 -6.21
C PRO A 183 5.56 10.53 -7.17
N GLU A 184 6.49 9.67 -6.82
CA GLU A 184 7.63 9.32 -7.68
C GLU A 184 7.18 8.50 -8.89
N LEU A 185 6.29 7.52 -8.67
CA LEU A 185 5.75 6.70 -9.76
C LEU A 185 4.91 7.54 -10.74
N GLU A 186 4.06 8.46 -10.26
CA GLU A 186 3.31 9.37 -11.10
C GLU A 186 4.23 10.27 -11.94
N ALA A 187 5.32 10.77 -11.35
CA ALA A 187 6.29 11.59 -12.07
C ALA A 187 6.92 10.85 -13.27
N ARG A 188 7.06 9.52 -13.22
CA ARG A 188 7.57 8.71 -14.35
C ARG A 188 6.58 8.61 -15.50
N LEU A 189 5.30 8.80 -15.26
CA LEU A 189 4.24 8.71 -16.26
C LEU A 189 3.94 10.05 -16.95
N PHE A 190 4.31 11.20 -16.39
CA PHE A 190 3.95 12.51 -16.91
C PHE A 190 4.37 12.73 -18.37
N ALA A 191 5.58 12.35 -18.72
CA ALA A 191 6.09 12.61 -20.08
C ALA A 191 5.45 11.72 -21.16
N THR A 192 4.81 10.63 -20.80
CA THR A 192 4.15 9.69 -21.72
C THR A 192 2.63 9.81 -21.69
N ASP A 193 2.09 10.63 -20.79
CA ASP A 193 0.68 10.55 -20.40
C ASP A 193 0.30 9.09 -20.09
N GLY A 194 1.17 8.46 -19.30
CA GLY A 194 1.15 7.01 -19.05
C GLY A 194 0.02 6.55 -18.16
N GLN A 195 -0.04 5.24 -17.94
CA GLN A 195 -1.10 4.60 -17.18
C GLN A 195 -0.60 4.03 -15.86
N PHE A 196 -1.40 4.19 -14.81
CA PHE A 196 -1.19 3.57 -13.50
C PHE A 196 -2.28 2.52 -13.23
N SER A 197 -1.89 1.35 -12.77
CA SER A 197 -2.80 0.26 -12.43
C SER A 197 -2.35 -0.43 -11.14
N MET A 198 -3.30 -0.68 -10.24
CA MET A 198 -3.03 -1.40 -8.99
C MET A 198 -4.11 -2.42 -8.70
N VAL A 199 -3.69 -3.65 -8.41
CA VAL A 199 -4.55 -4.72 -7.91
C VAL A 199 -4.03 -5.18 -6.55
N PHE A 200 -4.89 -5.22 -5.54
CA PHE A 200 -4.44 -5.50 -4.18
C PHE A 200 -5.53 -6.06 -3.27
N THR A 201 -5.11 -6.56 -2.12
CA THR A 201 -5.97 -6.73 -0.94
C THR A 201 -5.59 -5.65 0.06
N ALA A 202 -6.57 -5.02 0.72
CA ALA A 202 -6.33 -3.94 1.69
C ALA A 202 -5.60 -4.46 2.94
N THR A 203 -4.30 -4.71 2.84
CA THR A 203 -3.46 -5.29 3.90
C THR A 203 -2.79 -4.24 4.75
N LEU A 204 -2.39 -3.11 4.15
CA LEU A 204 -1.79 -1.96 4.84
C LEU A 204 -2.86 -1.01 5.39
N GLY A 205 -4.06 -1.04 4.81
CA GLY A 205 -5.18 -0.21 5.24
C GLY A 205 -4.95 1.29 5.06
N GLN A 206 -4.21 1.69 4.02
CA GLN A 206 -3.82 3.07 3.78
C GLN A 206 -5.02 3.95 3.42
N GLU A 207 -5.08 5.12 4.03
CA GLU A 207 -6.20 6.06 3.92
C GLU A 207 -6.42 6.58 2.49
N LEU A 208 -5.33 6.79 1.74
CA LEU A 208 -5.40 7.27 0.37
C LEU A 208 -6.21 6.32 -0.53
N TRP A 209 -5.90 5.02 -0.44
CA TRP A 209 -6.58 4.00 -1.24
C TRP A 209 -8.01 3.74 -0.76
N ARG A 210 -8.25 3.86 0.55
CA ARG A 210 -9.60 3.82 1.11
C ARG A 210 -10.46 4.95 0.55
N ARG A 211 -9.96 6.19 0.54
CA ARG A 211 -10.64 7.34 -0.05
C ARG A 211 -10.91 7.18 -1.55
N ALA A 212 -9.99 6.54 -2.26
CA ALA A 212 -10.19 6.25 -3.68
C ALA A 212 -11.37 5.32 -3.93
N LEU A 213 -11.61 4.34 -3.07
CA LEU A 213 -12.56 3.24 -3.31
C LEU A 213 -13.86 3.33 -2.50
N GLU A 214 -13.84 3.93 -1.30
CA GLU A 214 -15.00 3.98 -0.42
C GLU A 214 -15.66 5.37 -0.33
N GLU A 215 -14.99 6.43 -0.83
CA GLU A 215 -15.51 7.79 -0.83
C GLU A 215 -15.87 8.30 -2.22
N VAL A 216 -16.28 7.39 -3.11
CA VAL A 216 -16.68 7.69 -4.49
C VAL A 216 -17.83 8.68 -4.51
N GLY A 217 -17.67 9.79 -5.26
CA GLY A 217 -18.64 10.87 -5.36
C GLY A 217 -18.61 11.87 -4.21
N SER A 218 -17.72 11.71 -3.22
CA SER A 218 -17.51 12.68 -2.16
C SER A 218 -16.46 13.73 -2.53
N PRO A 219 -16.44 14.92 -1.85
CA PRO A 219 -15.37 15.91 -2.05
C PRO A 219 -13.96 15.41 -1.67
N GLU A 220 -13.89 14.35 -0.89
CA GLU A 220 -12.64 13.75 -0.41
C GLU A 220 -12.18 12.58 -1.29
N GLU A 221 -12.91 12.29 -2.37
CA GLU A 221 -12.57 11.22 -3.30
C GLU A 221 -11.17 11.43 -3.90
N PHE A 222 -10.36 10.38 -3.84
CA PHE A 222 -9.07 10.38 -4.50
C PHE A 222 -9.18 9.75 -5.88
N TRP A 223 -8.69 10.44 -6.91
CA TRP A 223 -8.78 10.07 -8.32
C TRP A 223 -10.22 9.82 -8.82
N PRO A 224 -11.06 10.85 -8.91
CA PRO A 224 -12.46 10.68 -9.35
C PRO A 224 -12.61 10.04 -10.74
N ASP A 225 -11.67 10.29 -11.65
CA ASP A 225 -11.71 9.76 -13.02
C ASP A 225 -11.07 8.37 -13.17
N ALA A 226 -10.68 7.71 -12.08
CA ALA A 226 -10.10 6.38 -12.15
C ALA A 226 -11.18 5.30 -12.34
N PHE A 227 -10.83 4.25 -13.06
CA PHE A 227 -11.60 3.00 -12.99
C PHE A 227 -11.37 2.33 -11.64
N LYS A 228 -12.45 2.01 -10.93
CA LYS A 228 -12.43 1.53 -9.56
C LYS A 228 -13.27 0.29 -9.39
N GLN A 229 -12.71 -0.71 -8.73
CA GLN A 229 -13.43 -1.94 -8.40
C GLN A 229 -13.14 -2.37 -6.96
N GLN A 230 -14.18 -2.89 -6.30
CA GLN A 230 -14.06 -3.54 -5.00
C GLN A 230 -14.80 -4.87 -5.05
N ILE A 231 -14.05 -5.98 -4.98
CA ILE A 231 -14.51 -7.31 -5.34
C ILE A 231 -14.43 -8.25 -4.13
N SER A 232 -15.56 -8.91 -3.83
CA SER A 232 -15.65 -9.96 -2.82
C SER A 232 -15.50 -11.36 -3.45
N MET A 233 -15.27 -12.38 -2.62
CA MET A 233 -15.34 -13.78 -3.09
C MET A 233 -16.73 -14.14 -3.61
N TYR A 234 -17.79 -13.51 -3.10
CA TYR A 234 -19.16 -13.75 -3.54
C TYR A 234 -19.44 -13.25 -4.96
N ASP A 235 -18.65 -12.30 -5.47
CA ASP A 235 -18.71 -11.86 -6.87
C ASP A 235 -18.09 -12.87 -7.85
N CYS A 236 -17.49 -13.94 -7.30
CA CYS A 236 -16.79 -14.97 -8.06
C CYS A 236 -17.52 -16.33 -8.08
N LEU A 237 -18.78 -16.38 -7.74
CA LEU A 237 -19.56 -17.65 -7.72
C LEU A 237 -19.77 -18.25 -9.12
N LYS A 238 -19.76 -17.42 -10.15
CA LYS A 238 -19.92 -17.83 -11.56
C LYS A 238 -18.91 -17.10 -12.43
N TYR A 239 -18.44 -17.78 -13.44
CA TYR A 239 -17.71 -17.16 -14.53
C TYR A 239 -18.65 -16.35 -15.45
N ALA A 240 -18.09 -15.45 -16.25
CA ALA A 240 -18.86 -14.61 -17.18
C ALA A 240 -19.64 -15.40 -18.21
N ASN A 241 -19.21 -16.60 -18.58
CA ASN A 241 -19.89 -17.49 -19.47
C ASN A 241 -21.04 -18.30 -18.80
N GLY A 242 -21.33 -17.99 -17.52
CA GLY A 242 -22.40 -18.63 -16.74
C GLY A 242 -22.02 -19.95 -16.07
N LYS A 243 -20.85 -20.51 -16.33
CA LYS A 243 -20.38 -21.74 -15.66
C LYS A 243 -20.18 -21.48 -14.15
N PRO A 244 -20.49 -22.47 -13.29
CA PRO A 244 -20.15 -22.41 -11.89
C PRO A 244 -18.63 -22.29 -11.71
N SER A 245 -18.18 -21.47 -10.77
CA SER A 245 -16.77 -21.36 -10.45
C SER A 245 -16.34 -22.37 -9.37
N VAL A 246 -15.06 -22.33 -9.02
CA VAL A 246 -14.51 -23.07 -7.87
C VAL A 246 -14.97 -22.50 -6.52
N TRP A 247 -15.52 -21.28 -6.52
CA TRP A 247 -16.06 -20.62 -5.33
C TRP A 247 -17.54 -20.95 -5.18
N THR A 248 -17.89 -21.66 -4.11
CA THR A 248 -19.29 -21.88 -3.72
C THR A 248 -19.58 -21.16 -2.42
N THR A 249 -20.85 -20.85 -2.17
CA THR A 249 -21.28 -20.21 -0.92
C THR A 249 -20.80 -20.98 0.32
N GLU A 250 -20.84 -22.31 0.27
CA GLU A 250 -20.41 -23.17 1.37
C GLU A 250 -18.89 -23.10 1.60
N ARG A 251 -18.12 -23.03 0.50
CA ARG A 251 -16.66 -22.86 0.58
C ARG A 251 -16.30 -21.51 1.17
N ILE A 252 -16.96 -20.44 0.74
CA ILE A 252 -16.73 -19.08 1.25
C ILE A 252 -17.08 -19.00 2.74
N LYS A 253 -18.24 -19.53 3.16
CA LYS A 253 -18.64 -19.58 4.57
C LYS A 253 -17.64 -20.34 5.45
N ARG A 254 -17.03 -21.42 4.95
CA ARG A 254 -15.96 -22.11 5.66
C ARG A 254 -14.70 -21.23 5.84
N ILE A 255 -14.36 -20.43 4.84
CA ILE A 255 -13.25 -19.49 4.95
C ILE A 255 -13.57 -18.40 5.97
N GLU A 256 -14.79 -17.84 5.94
CA GLU A 256 -15.26 -16.87 6.95
C GLU A 256 -15.17 -17.43 8.37
N ALA A 257 -15.61 -18.67 8.58
CA ALA A 257 -15.56 -19.35 9.89
C ALA A 257 -14.13 -19.60 10.38
N ASN A 258 -13.16 -19.73 9.48
CA ASN A 258 -11.74 -19.94 9.82
C ASN A 258 -10.98 -18.62 10.07
N CYS A 259 -11.58 -17.47 9.76
CA CYS A 259 -10.97 -16.18 10.05
C CYS A 259 -11.00 -15.88 11.56
N LYS A 260 -9.92 -15.32 12.09
CA LYS A 260 -9.75 -15.05 13.52
C LYS A 260 -10.57 -13.84 14.01
N SER A 261 -10.99 -12.97 13.11
CA SER A 261 -11.73 -11.74 13.43
C SER A 261 -12.68 -11.33 12.30
N LYS A 262 -13.68 -10.48 12.63
CA LYS A 262 -14.54 -9.87 11.64
C LYS A 262 -13.74 -9.03 10.62
N ASN A 263 -12.67 -8.39 11.07
CA ASN A 263 -11.80 -7.57 10.25
C ASN A 263 -11.06 -8.43 9.22
N GLU A 264 -10.61 -9.61 9.62
CA GLU A 264 -10.00 -10.56 8.68
C GLU A 264 -11.00 -11.04 7.62
N VAL A 265 -12.26 -11.28 7.99
CA VAL A 265 -13.34 -11.62 7.05
C VAL A 265 -13.56 -10.47 6.06
N LEU A 266 -13.72 -9.23 6.55
CA LEU A 266 -13.93 -8.06 5.71
C LEU A 266 -12.81 -7.91 4.68
N ARG A 267 -11.57 -8.07 5.08
CA ARG A 267 -10.42 -7.94 4.20
C ARG A 267 -10.28 -9.11 3.22
N ARG A 268 -10.24 -10.36 3.74
CA ARG A 268 -9.91 -11.54 2.94
C ARG A 268 -11.04 -12.05 2.06
N VAL A 269 -12.29 -11.90 2.52
CA VAL A 269 -13.48 -12.40 1.82
C VAL A 269 -14.20 -11.30 1.07
N TYR A 270 -14.32 -10.11 1.65
CA TYR A 270 -15.07 -9.01 1.05
C TYR A 270 -14.20 -7.97 0.33
N GLY A 271 -12.87 -8.05 0.41
CA GLY A 271 -11.99 -7.06 -0.23
C GLY A 271 -12.22 -5.64 0.29
N ARG A 272 -12.53 -5.49 1.60
CA ARG A 272 -12.84 -4.21 2.21
C ARG A 272 -11.67 -3.68 3.04
N PHE A 273 -11.59 -2.36 3.11
CA PHE A 273 -10.68 -1.72 4.07
C PHE A 273 -11.17 -1.93 5.49
N VAL A 274 -10.21 -2.12 6.38
CA VAL A 274 -10.49 -2.27 7.79
C VAL A 274 -9.68 -1.23 8.54
N ARG A 275 -10.36 -0.33 9.22
CA ARG A 275 -9.71 0.80 9.89
C ARG A 275 -8.75 0.39 11.01
N ASP A 276 -8.92 -0.83 11.56
CA ASP A 276 -8.25 -1.22 12.80
C ASP A 276 -6.99 -2.11 12.59
N GLU A 277 -6.78 -2.66 11.41
CA GLU A 277 -5.63 -3.55 11.13
C GLU A 277 -4.55 -2.80 10.35
N GLY A 278 -3.52 -2.42 11.04
CA GLY A 278 -2.40 -1.61 10.54
C GLY A 278 -2.22 -0.33 11.33
N LEU A 279 -3.20 0.09 12.08
CA LEU A 279 -3.01 1.16 13.06
C LEU A 279 -2.13 0.63 14.19
N LYS A 280 -0.99 1.27 14.39
CA LYS A 280 -0.12 1.00 15.55
C LYS A 280 -0.91 1.10 16.86
N TYR A 281 -1.96 1.92 16.87
CA TYR A 281 -2.84 2.17 18.01
C TYR A 281 -4.31 1.99 17.64
N PRO A 282 -4.82 0.74 17.46
CA PRO A 282 -6.21 0.47 17.08
C PRO A 282 -7.24 0.92 18.14
N GLY A 283 -6.81 1.13 19.38
CA GLY A 283 -7.65 1.69 20.46
C GLY A 283 -7.90 3.18 20.32
N PHE A 284 -7.19 3.90 19.43
CA PHE A 284 -7.40 5.33 19.22
C PHE A 284 -8.70 5.58 18.43
N ASP A 285 -9.55 6.44 18.97
CA ASP A 285 -10.75 6.96 18.34
C ASP A 285 -10.69 8.47 18.35
N ARG A 286 -10.82 9.11 17.17
CA ARG A 286 -10.63 10.56 17.04
C ARG A 286 -11.60 11.35 17.91
N ASP A 287 -12.86 10.96 17.92
CA ASP A 287 -13.91 11.70 18.66
C ASP A 287 -13.78 11.53 20.17
N ARG A 288 -13.22 10.40 20.61
CA ARG A 288 -12.98 10.13 22.04
C ARG A 288 -11.64 10.67 22.52
N ASN A 289 -10.57 10.48 21.75
CA ASN A 289 -9.19 10.67 22.21
C ASN A 289 -8.51 11.93 21.68
N TYR A 290 -9.10 12.67 20.71
CA TYR A 290 -8.54 13.90 20.17
C TYR A 290 -9.55 15.03 20.24
N LYS A 291 -9.36 15.96 21.18
CA LYS A 291 -10.34 16.98 21.53
C LYS A 291 -9.73 18.39 21.58
N PRO A 292 -10.52 19.42 21.29
CA PRO A 292 -10.09 20.78 21.59
C PRO A 292 -9.88 20.94 23.11
N PHE A 293 -9.01 21.87 23.49
CA PHE A 293 -8.87 22.23 24.89
C PHE A 293 -10.21 22.60 25.50
N PRO A 294 -10.52 22.24 26.77
CA PRO A 294 -11.75 22.64 27.42
C PRO A 294 -11.77 24.16 27.62
N LYS A 295 -12.91 24.77 27.50
CA LYS A 295 -13.10 26.18 27.82
C LYS A 295 -13.18 26.37 29.32
N GLY A 296 -12.50 27.40 29.81
CA GLY A 296 -12.63 27.88 31.18
C GLY A 296 -13.91 28.71 31.39
N PRO A 297 -14.17 29.15 32.64
CA PRO A 297 -15.33 30.02 32.98
C PRO A 297 -15.35 31.35 32.21
N ASP A 298 -14.17 31.80 31.76
CA ASP A 298 -13.98 33.02 30.95
C ASP A 298 -14.20 32.81 29.44
N GLY A 299 -14.59 31.60 29.03
CA GLY A 299 -14.83 31.22 27.65
C GLY A 299 -13.56 30.93 26.83
N ARG A 300 -12.36 31.13 27.41
CA ARG A 300 -11.08 30.88 26.77
C ARG A 300 -10.67 29.42 26.92
N TYR A 301 -9.88 28.91 25.97
CA TYR A 301 -9.36 27.55 26.04
C TYR A 301 -8.31 27.39 27.15
N PHE A 302 -8.56 26.45 28.06
CA PHE A 302 -7.63 26.13 29.15
C PHE A 302 -6.51 25.23 28.67
N LYS A 303 -5.40 25.84 28.26
CA LYS A 303 -4.20 25.14 27.74
C LYS A 303 -3.22 24.70 28.85
N GLY A 304 -3.57 24.92 30.11
CA GLY A 304 -2.76 24.61 31.29
C GLY A 304 -2.96 23.20 31.83
N VAL A 305 -2.26 22.94 32.93
CA VAL A 305 -2.39 21.70 33.73
C VAL A 305 -3.43 21.93 34.83
N PRO A 306 -4.42 21.05 35.01
CA PRO A 306 -5.38 21.17 36.09
C PRO A 306 -4.68 21.14 37.46
N LYS A 307 -5.23 21.88 38.43
CA LYS A 307 -4.66 21.94 39.77
C LYS A 307 -4.59 20.53 40.38
N GLY A 308 -3.45 20.21 40.96
CA GLY A 308 -3.18 18.92 41.61
C GLY A 308 -2.79 17.79 40.67
N TRP A 309 -2.71 18.01 39.35
CA TRP A 309 -2.24 17.00 38.42
C TRP A 309 -0.74 17.00 38.32
N SER A 310 -0.14 15.80 38.24
CA SER A 310 1.28 15.61 38.03
C SER A 310 1.66 15.75 36.55
N VAL A 311 2.80 16.38 36.26
CA VAL A 311 3.29 16.55 34.87
C VAL A 311 4.44 15.58 34.62
N TYR A 312 4.41 14.95 33.45
CA TYR A 312 5.46 14.10 32.92
C TYR A 312 5.87 14.62 31.54
N SER A 313 7.10 14.38 31.16
CA SER A 313 7.54 14.73 29.82
C SER A 313 8.53 13.71 29.25
N ALA A 314 8.53 13.61 27.93
CA ALA A 314 9.48 12.77 27.22
C ALA A 314 10.01 13.49 25.98
N VAL A 315 11.26 13.19 25.62
CA VAL A 315 11.92 13.62 24.40
C VAL A 315 12.39 12.41 23.64
N ASP A 316 12.04 12.36 22.36
CA ASP A 316 12.54 11.40 21.39
C ASP A 316 13.42 12.15 20.40
N LEU A 317 14.65 11.66 20.21
CA LEU A 317 15.63 12.31 19.34
C LEU A 317 15.65 11.60 17.99
N GLY A 318 15.48 12.38 16.96
CA GLY A 318 15.65 11.92 15.60
C GLY A 318 17.08 11.51 15.30
N SER A 319 17.27 10.64 14.32
CA SER A 319 18.58 10.13 13.92
C SER A 319 19.45 11.16 13.17
N GLY A 320 18.90 12.34 12.84
CA GLY A 320 19.59 13.38 12.08
C GLY A 320 19.90 12.98 10.61
N GLY A 321 20.23 13.97 9.76
CA GLY A 321 20.60 13.76 8.36
C GLY A 321 19.41 13.67 7.40
N LYS A 322 19.69 13.60 6.08
CA LYS A 322 18.68 13.66 5.00
C LYS A 322 17.66 12.51 4.99
N SER A 323 17.94 11.40 5.66
CA SER A 323 17.05 10.24 5.82
C SER A 323 16.64 9.99 7.26
N GLY A 324 16.91 10.94 8.17
CA GLY A 324 16.68 10.79 9.60
C GLY A 324 15.22 10.99 10.01
N HIS A 325 14.85 10.41 11.13
CA HIS A 325 13.57 10.68 11.77
C HIS A 325 13.61 12.02 12.51
N PRO A 326 12.53 12.82 12.48
CA PRO A 326 12.46 14.07 13.22
C PRO A 326 12.48 13.85 14.74
N SER A 327 13.08 14.78 15.48
CA SER A 327 12.97 14.81 16.93
C SER A 327 11.58 15.25 17.38
N GLY A 328 11.17 14.85 18.58
CA GLY A 328 9.89 15.27 19.14
C GLY A 328 9.90 15.31 20.67
N TYR A 329 8.92 16.00 21.24
CA TYR A 329 8.70 15.98 22.68
C TYR A 329 7.21 16.03 23.02
N VAL A 330 6.90 15.49 24.19
CA VAL A 330 5.54 15.42 24.71
C VAL A 330 5.49 15.85 26.16
N PHE A 331 4.41 16.55 26.55
CA PHE A 331 4.03 16.81 27.94
C PHE A 331 2.70 16.16 28.23
N LEU A 332 2.67 15.31 29.23
CA LEU A 332 1.53 14.57 29.72
C LEU A 332 1.20 15.02 31.14
N SER A 333 -0.07 15.20 31.45
CA SER A 333 -0.52 15.36 32.83
C SER A 333 -1.41 14.21 33.26
N VAL A 334 -1.26 13.80 34.53
CA VAL A 334 -1.93 12.65 35.13
C VAL A 334 -2.76 13.13 36.31
N SER A 335 -4.05 12.74 36.35
CA SER A 335 -4.94 13.05 37.49
C SER A 335 -4.46 12.39 38.78
N PRO A 336 -4.79 12.95 39.96
CA PRO A 336 -4.38 12.38 41.25
C PRO A 336 -4.81 10.91 41.46
N ASP A 337 -5.98 10.55 40.96
CA ASP A 337 -6.54 9.21 40.98
C ASP A 337 -5.99 8.28 39.85
N GLN A 338 -5.12 8.79 39.00
CA GLN A 338 -4.51 8.10 37.86
C GLN A 338 -5.51 7.54 36.82
N THR A 339 -6.75 8.02 36.82
CA THR A 339 -7.78 7.55 35.88
C THR A 339 -7.81 8.37 34.59
N LYS A 340 -7.18 9.54 34.55
CA LYS A 340 -7.16 10.44 33.39
C LYS A 340 -5.75 10.89 33.04
N LEU A 341 -5.43 10.73 31.77
CA LEU A 341 -4.18 11.15 31.15
C LEU A 341 -4.47 12.21 30.10
N ARG A 342 -3.74 13.33 30.10
CA ARG A 342 -3.89 14.43 29.14
C ARG A 342 -2.58 14.72 28.47
N ILE A 343 -2.46 14.47 27.18
CA ILE A 343 -1.40 15.09 26.38
C ILE A 343 -1.87 16.51 26.04
N PHE A 344 -1.22 17.49 26.62
CA PHE A 344 -1.58 18.89 26.46
C PHE A 344 -0.53 19.71 25.71
N ARG A 345 0.63 19.09 25.39
CA ARG A 345 1.66 19.69 24.56
C ARG A 345 2.44 18.58 23.87
N LEU A 346 2.40 18.59 22.56
CA LEU A 346 3.10 17.64 21.71
C LEU A 346 3.71 18.45 20.56
N ARG A 347 4.98 18.22 20.25
CA ARG A 347 5.64 18.86 19.11
C ARG A 347 6.57 17.89 18.42
N ARG A 348 6.43 17.81 17.12
CA ARG A 348 7.38 17.25 16.19
C ARG A 348 8.25 18.40 15.66
N LEU A 349 9.55 18.22 15.63
CA LEU A 349 10.49 19.19 15.10
C LEU A 349 10.81 18.76 13.66
N ASP A 350 10.25 19.47 12.69
CA ASP A 350 10.34 19.11 11.26
C ASP A 350 11.70 19.42 10.61
N LEU A 351 12.66 19.90 11.37
CA LEU A 351 14.00 20.23 10.89
C LEU A 351 14.84 18.97 10.86
N ILE A 352 15.19 18.53 9.65
CA ILE A 352 16.04 17.34 9.38
C ILE A 352 17.44 17.45 10.05
N GLU A 353 17.87 18.66 10.39
CA GLU A 353 19.17 18.98 10.96
C GLU A 353 19.10 19.44 12.43
N THR A 354 17.98 19.14 13.12
CA THR A 354 17.85 19.52 14.53
C THR A 354 18.81 18.70 15.38
N THR A 355 19.78 19.36 16.00
CA THR A 355 20.73 18.72 16.91
C THR A 355 20.08 18.37 18.26
N ALA A 356 20.75 17.52 19.04
CA ALA A 356 20.32 17.23 20.42
C ALA A 356 20.24 18.51 21.27
N GLY A 357 21.15 19.48 21.04
CA GLY A 357 21.15 20.79 21.68
C GLY A 357 19.92 21.63 21.31
N ASP A 358 19.60 21.72 20.01
CA ASP A 358 18.44 22.46 19.56
C ASP A 358 17.15 21.86 20.11
N THR A 359 17.04 20.53 20.09
CA THR A 359 15.89 19.81 20.66
C THR A 359 15.70 20.13 22.14
N TYR A 360 16.81 20.16 22.91
CA TYR A 360 16.77 20.56 24.32
C TYR A 360 16.29 22.00 24.50
N LEU A 361 16.78 22.95 23.69
CA LEU A 361 16.38 24.35 23.75
C LEU A 361 14.87 24.54 23.42
N TYR A 362 14.39 23.87 22.37
CA TYR A 362 12.95 23.89 22.04
C TYR A 362 12.09 23.27 23.15
N TYR A 363 12.52 22.14 23.70
CA TYR A 363 11.87 21.52 24.84
C TYR A 363 11.82 22.49 26.04
N LYS A 364 12.96 23.08 26.43
CA LYS A 364 13.08 24.01 27.56
C LYS A 364 12.15 25.24 27.38
N LYS A 365 12.16 25.83 26.19
CA LYS A 365 11.22 26.91 25.83
C LYS A 365 9.76 26.48 25.98
N SER A 366 9.44 25.28 25.52
CA SER A 366 8.10 24.73 25.61
C SER A 366 7.72 24.36 27.06
N ARG A 367 8.66 23.87 27.87
CA ARG A 367 8.45 23.57 29.27
C ARG A 367 8.06 24.83 30.06
N GLY A 368 8.74 25.94 29.82
CA GLY A 368 8.50 27.19 30.55
C GLY A 368 8.64 27.00 32.07
N THR A 369 7.59 27.36 32.81
CA THR A 369 7.53 27.25 34.29
C THR A 369 7.04 25.88 34.79
N LEU A 370 6.72 24.93 33.89
CA LEU A 370 6.31 23.60 34.29
C LEU A 370 7.43 22.83 34.99
N THR A 371 7.10 22.12 36.06
CA THR A 371 7.99 21.26 36.82
C THR A 371 7.56 19.78 36.66
N PRO A 372 8.02 19.09 35.61
CA PRO A 372 7.66 17.67 35.44
C PRO A 372 8.23 16.83 36.58
N VAL A 373 7.43 15.92 37.12
CA VAL A 373 7.82 14.93 38.14
C VAL A 373 8.89 13.97 37.58
N VAL A 374 8.70 13.60 36.30
CA VAL A 374 9.65 12.77 35.56
C VAL A 374 9.86 13.38 34.17
N GLN A 375 11.12 13.47 33.78
CA GLN A 375 11.56 13.82 32.44
C GLN A 375 12.33 12.63 31.88
N SER A 376 11.94 12.11 30.72
CA SER A 376 12.58 10.97 30.12
C SER A 376 13.10 11.25 28.70
N TYR A 377 14.13 10.53 28.28
CA TYR A 377 14.70 10.63 26.94
C TYR A 377 15.15 9.27 26.43
N ASP A 378 15.28 9.13 25.09
CA ASP A 378 15.80 7.91 24.48
C ASP A 378 17.26 7.68 24.92
N PHE A 379 17.51 6.53 25.55
CA PHE A 379 18.83 6.16 26.07
C PHE A 379 19.91 6.02 24.99
N ALA A 380 19.53 5.82 23.73
CA ALA A 380 20.48 5.71 22.61
C ALA A 380 21.20 7.04 22.32
N SER A 381 20.66 8.17 22.80
CA SER A 381 21.27 9.48 22.59
C SER A 381 22.18 9.87 23.76
N ALA A 382 23.44 9.48 23.69
CA ALA A 382 24.45 9.89 24.67
C ALA A 382 24.62 11.41 24.70
N ASP A 383 24.55 12.09 23.58
CA ASP A 383 24.74 13.55 23.48
C ASP A 383 23.65 14.31 24.21
N PHE A 384 22.39 13.90 24.12
CA PHE A 384 21.33 14.54 24.88
C PHE A 384 21.50 14.32 26.39
N GLY A 385 21.89 13.10 26.80
CA GLY A 385 22.22 12.81 28.20
C GLY A 385 23.32 13.72 28.75
N ASN A 386 24.36 14.00 27.97
CA ASN A 386 25.43 14.91 28.35
C ASN A 386 24.94 16.37 28.46
N ILE A 387 24.07 16.81 27.55
CA ILE A 387 23.51 18.17 27.56
C ILE A 387 22.67 18.40 28.81
N VAL A 388 21.76 17.50 29.15
CA VAL A 388 20.89 17.65 30.34
C VAL A 388 21.69 17.56 31.64
N ALA A 389 22.70 16.69 31.68
CA ALA A 389 23.62 16.61 32.84
C ALA A 389 24.40 17.92 33.06
N ARG A 390 24.94 18.53 31.99
CA ARG A 390 25.62 19.83 32.05
C ARG A 390 24.67 20.96 32.47
N ALA A 391 23.38 20.84 32.13
CA ALA A 391 22.36 21.79 32.55
C ALA A 391 21.94 21.60 34.04
N GLY A 392 22.49 20.61 34.74
CA GLY A 392 22.15 20.30 36.14
C GLY A 392 20.75 19.69 36.30
N GLU A 393 20.20 19.16 35.24
CA GLU A 393 18.83 18.54 35.27
C GLU A 393 18.92 17.02 35.43
N SER A 394 17.96 16.45 36.18
CA SER A 394 17.83 15.01 36.36
C SER A 394 16.81 14.45 35.40
N TRP A 395 17.26 13.59 34.50
CA TRP A 395 16.43 12.92 33.51
C TRP A 395 16.59 11.41 33.60
N VAL A 396 15.50 10.70 33.29
CA VAL A 396 15.44 9.24 33.30
C VAL A 396 15.61 8.71 31.88
N LYS A 397 16.47 7.72 31.70
CA LYS A 397 16.56 6.98 30.43
C LYS A 397 15.29 6.15 30.22
N ALA A 398 14.64 6.31 29.07
CA ALA A 398 13.46 5.55 28.73
C ALA A 398 13.77 4.06 28.59
N LYS A 399 12.87 3.20 29.10
CA LYS A 399 12.94 1.75 28.86
C LYS A 399 12.35 1.47 27.48
N LYS A 400 13.08 0.75 26.64
CA LYS A 400 12.64 0.36 25.28
C LYS A 400 11.90 -0.99 25.31
N ASP A 401 10.74 -1.03 25.94
CA ASP A 401 9.79 -2.10 25.77
C ASP A 401 8.65 -1.61 24.86
N HIS A 402 8.87 -1.69 23.56
CA HIS A 402 7.94 -1.19 22.56
C HIS A 402 6.59 -1.90 22.64
N LEU A 403 6.59 -3.21 22.84
CA LEU A 403 5.36 -4.00 22.89
C LEU A 403 4.49 -3.61 24.10
N LEU A 404 5.11 -3.51 25.28
CA LEU A 404 4.42 -3.11 26.49
C LEU A 404 3.90 -1.67 26.40
N GLY A 405 4.71 -0.77 25.82
CA GLY A 405 4.31 0.62 25.60
C GLY A 405 3.14 0.75 24.64
N GLU A 406 3.15 0.02 23.55
CA GLU A 406 2.04 0.00 22.58
C GLU A 406 0.75 -0.57 23.19
N GLN A 407 0.85 -1.64 23.95
CA GLN A 407 -0.30 -2.23 24.65
C GLN A 407 -0.89 -1.26 25.68
N ALA A 408 -0.06 -0.58 26.45
CA ALA A 408 -0.49 0.41 27.45
C ALA A 408 -1.21 1.59 26.79
N LEU A 409 -0.65 2.14 25.68
CA LEU A 409 -1.27 3.23 24.93
C LEU A 409 -2.61 2.79 24.30
N ASN A 410 -2.66 1.61 23.68
CA ASN A 410 -3.90 1.07 23.12
C ASN A 410 -4.99 0.91 24.19
N THR A 411 -4.63 0.41 25.35
CA THR A 411 -5.56 0.29 26.48
C THR A 411 -6.06 1.67 26.93
N ALA A 412 -5.17 2.63 27.10
CA ALA A 412 -5.49 3.98 27.52
C ALA A 412 -6.38 4.74 26.51
N PHE A 413 -6.14 4.52 25.21
CA PHE A 413 -7.02 5.05 24.16
C PHE A 413 -8.40 4.37 24.16
N LYS A 414 -8.43 3.03 24.17
CA LYS A 414 -9.67 2.25 24.14
C LYS A 414 -10.61 2.56 25.30
N THR A 415 -10.05 2.77 26.47
CA THR A 415 -10.83 3.12 27.68
C THR A 415 -11.20 4.60 27.78
N GLY A 416 -10.68 5.44 26.89
CA GLY A 416 -10.83 6.90 26.97
C GLY A 416 -10.05 7.56 28.11
N MET A 417 -9.17 6.80 28.75
CA MET A 417 -8.28 7.31 29.81
C MET A 417 -7.33 8.38 29.26
N LEU A 418 -6.77 8.16 28.04
CA LEU A 418 -5.85 9.08 27.38
C LEU A 418 -6.56 9.96 26.36
N VAL A 419 -6.43 11.28 26.54
CA VAL A 419 -6.93 12.29 25.59
C VAL A 419 -5.78 13.19 25.15
N ILE A 420 -5.66 13.39 23.85
CA ILE A 420 -4.77 14.37 23.23
C ILE A 420 -5.56 15.64 22.99
N TYR A 421 -5.10 16.76 23.51
CA TYR A 421 -5.73 18.06 23.35
C TYR A 421 -5.03 18.91 22.31
N TYR A 422 -5.81 19.56 21.46
CA TYR A 422 -5.32 20.50 20.45
C TYR A 422 -5.89 21.90 20.66
N ASP A 423 -5.18 22.87 20.14
CA ASP A 423 -5.60 24.28 20.09
C ASP A 423 -6.42 24.49 18.81
N PRO A 424 -7.69 24.85 18.89
CA PRO A 424 -8.52 25.08 17.71
C PRO A 424 -8.33 26.47 17.09
N ASP A 425 -7.57 27.41 17.77
CA ASP A 425 -7.31 28.77 17.30
C ASP A 425 -6.01 28.87 16.48
#